data_5eab0f1fd84ba4615094e041e81779e0
#
_entry.id   5eab0f1fd84ba4615094e041e81779e0
#
_cell.length_a   1.000
_cell.length_b   1.000
_cell.length_c   1.000
_cell.angle_alpha   90.00
_cell.angle_beta   90.00
_cell.angle_gamma   90.00
#
_symmetry.space_group_name_H-M   'P 1'
#
loop_
_entity.id
_entity.type
_entity.pdbx_description
1 polymer ?
#
loop_
_entity_poly.entity_id
_entity_poly.type
_entity_poly.pdbx_seq_one_letter_code
_entity_poly.pdbx_strand_id
1 'polypeptide(L)'
;MKRFTRIAMAFLVCVILTAITGCSKISRIKNSISGDKFTEIAEDYGLEVGKKENSSITTYIAQGNDIYAEFYVFDKNSYVSTSYQYITGNIESAFEDVTAETDTRDGEYPRFQMKADSLNAVASVIGNTMVYAYSTSASGTGNVDEFMEKVGY
;
A
#
# COMPACT_ATOMS: atom_id res chain seq x y z
N MET A 1 33.46 4.90 -50.79
CA MET A 1 33.23 5.78 -49.61
C MET A 1 31.79 6.05 -49.24
N LYS A 2 30.77 5.91 -50.12
CA LYS A 2 29.34 6.19 -49.76
C LYS A 2 28.62 5.09 -48.97
N ARG A 3 29.15 3.88 -48.87
CA ARG A 3 28.50 2.77 -48.13
C ARG A 3 28.90 2.73 -46.65
N PHE A 4 30.06 3.23 -46.27
CA PHE A 4 30.49 3.27 -44.86
C PHE A 4 29.74 4.31 -44.03
N THR A 5 29.36 5.44 -44.65
CA THR A 5 28.65 6.52 -43.95
C THR A 5 27.23 6.14 -43.58
N ARG A 6 26.59 5.24 -44.35
CA ARG A 6 25.21 4.78 -44.06
C ARG A 6 25.16 3.76 -42.92
N ILE A 7 26.20 2.94 -42.76
CA ILE A 7 26.29 1.96 -41.67
C ILE A 7 26.64 2.66 -40.35
N ALA A 8 27.50 3.67 -40.37
CA ALA A 8 27.82 4.47 -39.18
C ALA A 8 26.62 5.26 -38.65
N MET A 9 25.77 5.75 -39.55
CA MET A 9 24.53 6.47 -39.15
C MET A 9 23.46 5.55 -38.59
N ALA A 10 23.38 4.31 -39.08
CA ALA A 10 22.43 3.33 -38.55
C ALA A 10 22.82 2.87 -37.12
N PHE A 11 24.14 2.75 -36.85
CA PHE A 11 24.61 2.40 -35.52
C PHE A 11 24.43 3.54 -34.50
N LEU A 12 24.55 4.79 -34.93
CA LEU A 12 24.33 5.93 -34.04
C LEU A 12 22.88 6.09 -33.63
N VAL A 13 21.95 5.79 -34.54
CA VAL A 13 20.49 5.83 -34.22
C VAL A 13 20.08 4.68 -33.29
N CYS A 14 20.68 3.49 -33.41
CA CYS A 14 20.44 2.38 -32.50
C CYS A 14 20.97 2.63 -31.08
N VAL A 15 22.11 3.31 -30.93
CA VAL A 15 22.68 3.62 -29.60
C VAL A 15 21.85 4.70 -28.88
N ILE A 16 21.25 5.62 -29.61
CA ILE A 16 20.39 6.67 -29.01
C ILE A 16 19.01 6.09 -28.58
N LEU A 17 18.50 5.08 -29.29
CA LEU A 17 17.25 4.42 -28.95
C LEU A 17 17.34 3.48 -27.71
N THR A 18 18.53 2.97 -27.40
CA THR A 18 18.73 2.13 -26.20
C THR A 18 18.96 2.94 -24.93
N ALA A 19 19.28 4.24 -25.03
CA ALA A 19 19.47 5.11 -23.87
C ALA A 19 18.16 5.65 -23.25
N ILE A 20 16.99 5.42 -23.89
CA ILE A 20 15.69 5.93 -23.43
C ILE A 20 14.90 4.85 -22.65
N THR A 21 15.40 3.62 -22.55
CA THR A 21 14.83 2.57 -21.69
C THR A 21 15.42 2.54 -20.29
N GLY A 22 15.97 3.66 -19.82
CA GLY A 22 16.09 3.91 -18.41
C GLY A 22 14.65 4.01 -17.86
N CYS A 23 14.11 2.92 -17.33
CA CYS A 23 12.95 2.98 -16.46
C CYS A 23 13.30 3.90 -15.29
N SER A 24 13.10 5.20 -15.46
CA SER A 24 12.79 6.05 -14.34
C SER A 24 11.51 5.44 -13.78
N LYS A 25 11.61 4.73 -12.65
CA LYS A 25 10.47 4.54 -11.78
C LYS A 25 10.03 5.96 -11.44
N ILE A 26 9.10 6.49 -12.24
CA ILE A 26 8.36 7.68 -11.86
C ILE A 26 7.68 7.22 -10.57
N SER A 27 8.23 7.65 -9.45
CA SER A 27 7.59 7.50 -8.14
C SER A 27 6.25 8.22 -8.30
N ARG A 28 5.19 7.43 -8.53
CA ARG A 28 3.84 7.99 -8.62
C ARG A 28 3.58 8.60 -7.25
N ILE A 29 3.43 9.92 -7.23
CA ILE A 29 2.98 10.63 -6.03
C ILE A 29 1.67 9.98 -5.62
N LYS A 30 1.68 9.29 -4.47
CA LYS A 30 0.47 8.72 -3.89
C LYS A 30 -0.26 9.83 -3.16
N ASN A 31 -1.54 10.01 -3.48
CA ASN A 31 -2.41 10.92 -2.74
C ASN A 31 -3.25 10.11 -1.76
N SER A 32 -3.40 10.62 -0.54
CA SER A 32 -4.35 10.06 0.41
C SER A 32 -5.78 10.20 -0.12
N ILE A 33 -6.62 9.22 0.17
CA ILE A 33 -8.06 9.29 -0.08
C ILE A 33 -8.79 9.93 1.11
N SER A 34 -10.03 10.39 0.89
CA SER A 34 -10.91 10.81 1.97
C SER A 34 -11.58 9.61 2.64
N GLY A 35 -12.12 9.82 3.86
CA GLY A 35 -12.90 8.79 4.54
C GLY A 35 -14.15 8.37 3.76
N ASP A 36 -14.82 9.30 3.08
CA ASP A 36 -15.98 9.00 2.23
C ASP A 36 -15.57 8.14 1.04
N LYS A 37 -14.38 8.41 0.43
CA LYS A 37 -13.87 7.58 -0.67
C LYS A 37 -13.44 6.19 -0.19
N PHE A 38 -12.86 6.09 0.99
CA PHE A 38 -12.59 4.79 1.61
C PHE A 38 -13.88 4.00 1.83
N THR A 39 -14.93 4.65 2.37
CA THR A 39 -16.25 4.02 2.59
C THR A 39 -16.83 3.50 1.28
N GLU A 40 -16.88 4.31 0.24
CA GLU A 40 -17.35 3.91 -1.09
C GLU A 40 -16.60 2.66 -1.62
N ILE A 41 -15.26 2.68 -1.56
CA ILE A 41 -14.44 1.55 -2.04
C ILE A 41 -14.70 0.29 -1.20
N ALA A 42 -14.80 0.43 0.12
CA ALA A 42 -15.03 -0.69 1.02
C ALA A 42 -16.42 -1.32 0.82
N GLU A 43 -17.46 -0.51 0.67
CA GLU A 43 -18.82 -0.96 0.38
C GLU A 43 -18.91 -1.63 -1.01
N ASP A 44 -18.27 -1.06 -2.03
CA ASP A 44 -18.16 -1.68 -3.38
C ASP A 44 -17.39 -3.01 -3.34
N TYR A 45 -16.47 -3.17 -2.40
CA TYR A 45 -15.77 -4.44 -2.16
C TYR A 45 -16.60 -5.44 -1.36
N GLY A 46 -17.79 -5.04 -0.88
CA GLY A 46 -18.71 -5.88 -0.11
C GLY A 46 -18.42 -5.91 1.39
N LEU A 47 -17.76 -4.87 1.93
CA LEU A 47 -17.53 -4.72 3.37
C LEU A 47 -18.61 -3.86 4.02
N GLU A 48 -18.94 -4.16 5.26
CA GLU A 48 -19.74 -3.28 6.11
C GLU A 48 -18.83 -2.23 6.75
N VAL A 49 -19.22 -0.95 6.67
CA VAL A 49 -18.40 0.16 7.17
C VAL A 49 -19.05 0.85 8.37
N GLY A 50 -18.29 1.01 9.43
CA GLY A 50 -18.59 1.82 10.61
C GLY A 50 -17.63 2.99 10.75
N LYS A 51 -18.04 4.06 11.45
CA LYS A 51 -17.21 5.24 11.71
C LYS A 51 -17.12 5.52 13.22
N LYS A 52 -15.93 5.84 13.70
CA LYS A 52 -15.67 6.34 15.06
C LYS A 52 -14.88 7.63 14.96
N GLU A 53 -15.23 8.61 15.78
CA GLU A 53 -14.52 9.89 15.88
C GLU A 53 -14.11 10.18 17.31
N ASN A 54 -12.93 10.69 17.49
CA ASN A 54 -12.48 11.34 18.70
C ASN A 54 -11.85 12.70 18.36
N SER A 55 -11.35 13.43 19.34
CA SER A 55 -10.78 14.79 19.17
C SER A 55 -9.54 14.86 18.27
N SER A 56 -8.96 13.75 17.84
CA SER A 56 -7.66 13.74 17.15
C SER A 56 -7.60 12.78 15.97
N ILE A 57 -8.50 11.81 15.92
CA ILE A 57 -8.49 10.73 14.92
C ILE A 57 -9.92 10.38 14.53
N THR A 58 -10.19 10.37 13.23
CA THR A 58 -11.38 9.72 12.68
C THR A 58 -10.98 8.35 12.14
N THR A 59 -11.69 7.30 12.56
CA THR A 59 -11.45 5.92 12.14
C THR A 59 -12.68 5.38 11.42
N TYR A 60 -12.46 4.85 10.22
CA TYR A 60 -13.43 4.08 9.46
C TYR A 60 -13.06 2.60 9.59
N ILE A 61 -14.01 1.77 9.99
CA ILE A 61 -13.79 0.34 10.22
C ILE A 61 -14.60 -0.41 9.19
N ALA A 62 -13.96 -1.24 8.38
CA ALA A 62 -14.56 -2.03 7.34
C ALA A 62 -14.34 -3.53 7.61
N GLN A 63 -15.39 -4.36 7.47
CA GLN A 63 -15.28 -5.81 7.69
C GLN A 63 -16.18 -6.60 6.76
N GLY A 64 -15.73 -7.77 6.35
CA GLY A 64 -16.42 -8.69 5.46
C GLY A 64 -15.44 -9.37 4.50
N ASN A 65 -15.91 -10.31 3.68
CA ASN A 65 -15.09 -11.00 2.67
C ASN A 65 -13.75 -11.55 3.22
N ASP A 66 -13.78 -12.06 4.46
CA ASP A 66 -12.61 -12.60 5.17
C ASP A 66 -11.49 -11.58 5.45
N ILE A 67 -11.80 -10.28 5.42
CA ILE A 67 -10.88 -9.22 5.81
C ILE A 67 -11.50 -8.28 6.86
N TYR A 68 -10.61 -7.64 7.63
CA TYR A 68 -10.89 -6.51 8.49
C TYR A 68 -9.93 -5.38 8.11
N ALA A 69 -10.45 -4.17 8.01
CA ALA A 69 -9.64 -3.00 7.68
C ALA A 69 -10.05 -1.78 8.51
N GLU A 70 -9.07 -0.95 8.81
CA GLU A 70 -9.25 0.35 9.47
C GLU A 70 -8.55 1.44 8.65
N PHE A 71 -9.28 2.50 8.36
CA PHE A 71 -8.75 3.70 7.75
C PHE A 71 -8.77 4.84 8.75
N TYR A 72 -7.61 5.43 9.00
CA TYR A 72 -7.41 6.48 9.96
C TYR A 72 -7.14 7.81 9.27
N VAL A 73 -7.81 8.85 9.72
CA VAL A 73 -7.54 10.25 9.38
C VAL A 73 -7.10 10.98 10.64
N PHE A 74 -5.89 11.49 10.66
CA PHE A 74 -5.28 12.14 11.81
C PHE A 74 -5.30 13.67 11.66
N ASP A 75 -5.64 14.38 12.72
CA ASP A 75 -5.56 15.86 12.75
C ASP A 75 -4.13 16.38 12.74
N LYS A 76 -3.16 15.56 13.21
CA LYS A 76 -1.74 15.92 13.30
C LYS A 76 -0.84 14.79 12.82
N ASN A 77 0.16 15.12 12.01
CA ASN A 77 1.16 14.15 11.54
C ASN A 77 1.94 13.44 12.66
N SER A 78 2.09 14.09 13.84
CA SER A 78 2.76 13.45 14.98
C SER A 78 2.04 12.21 15.49
N TYR A 79 0.74 12.11 15.33
CA TYR A 79 -0.02 10.92 15.72
C TYR A 79 0.13 9.75 14.72
N VAL A 80 0.39 10.07 13.45
CA VAL A 80 0.59 9.04 12.40
C VAL A 80 1.73 8.11 12.76
N SER A 81 2.91 8.67 13.06
CA SER A 81 4.12 7.90 13.37
C SER A 81 3.92 6.99 14.58
N THR A 82 3.34 7.52 15.66
CA THR A 82 3.09 6.74 16.88
C THR A 82 2.09 5.61 16.64
N SER A 83 1.00 5.91 15.89
CA SER A 83 -0.01 4.90 15.55
C SER A 83 0.53 3.84 14.60
N TYR A 84 1.36 4.23 13.63
CA TYR A 84 2.00 3.31 12.72
C TYR A 84 2.94 2.34 13.46
N GLN A 85 3.81 2.85 14.34
CA GLN A 85 4.69 2.01 15.16
C GLN A 85 3.91 1.05 16.07
N TYR A 86 2.82 1.50 16.67
CA TYR A 86 1.95 0.65 17.48
C TYR A 86 1.32 -0.49 16.66
N ILE A 87 0.78 -0.16 15.48
CA ILE A 87 0.13 -1.14 14.61
C ILE A 87 1.14 -2.13 14.04
N THR A 88 2.32 -1.67 13.58
CA THR A 88 3.37 -2.58 13.08
C THR A 88 3.86 -3.52 14.16
N GLY A 89 4.03 -3.06 15.41
CA GLY A 89 4.36 -3.91 16.55
C GLY A 89 3.27 -4.96 16.84
N ASN A 90 2.00 -4.61 16.68
CA ASN A 90 0.91 -5.58 16.81
C ASN A 90 0.92 -6.61 15.67
N ILE A 91 1.25 -6.19 14.44
CA ILE A 91 1.42 -7.12 13.32
C ILE A 91 2.57 -8.10 13.63
N GLU A 92 3.74 -7.60 14.02
CA GLU A 92 4.89 -8.46 14.39
C GLU A 92 4.51 -9.47 15.47
N SER A 93 3.83 -9.03 16.52
CA SER A 93 3.38 -9.90 17.61
C SER A 93 2.39 -10.98 17.16
N ALA A 94 1.52 -10.67 16.17
CA ALA A 94 0.58 -11.65 15.64
C ALA A 94 1.26 -12.75 14.79
N PHE A 95 2.49 -12.52 14.34
CA PHE A 95 3.28 -13.45 13.53
C PHE A 95 4.45 -14.09 14.30
N GLU A 96 4.59 -13.88 15.62
CA GLU A 96 5.74 -14.32 16.41
C GLU A 96 6.04 -15.82 16.28
N ASP A 97 5.00 -16.64 16.18
CA ASP A 97 5.12 -18.11 16.07
C ASP A 97 4.88 -18.64 14.63
N VAL A 98 4.87 -17.75 13.63
CA VAL A 98 4.53 -18.11 12.26
C VAL A 98 5.65 -17.73 11.30
N THR A 99 6.05 -18.67 10.42
CA THR A 99 6.96 -18.34 9.32
C THR A 99 6.24 -17.46 8.32
N ALA A 100 6.67 -16.21 8.17
CA ALA A 100 6.04 -15.21 7.31
C ALA A 100 7.06 -14.51 6.41
N GLU A 101 6.58 -14.08 5.25
CA GLU A 101 7.29 -13.11 4.40
C GLU A 101 7.03 -11.70 4.95
N THR A 102 8.08 -10.88 5.00
CA THR A 102 7.99 -9.48 5.45
C THR A 102 8.34 -8.56 4.29
N ASP A 103 7.46 -7.60 3.98
CA ASP A 103 7.72 -6.48 3.06
C ASP A 103 7.69 -5.16 3.85
N THR A 104 8.81 -4.46 3.88
CA THR A 104 8.94 -3.16 4.55
C THR A 104 9.37 -2.11 3.55
N ARG A 105 8.65 -1.01 3.52
CA ARG A 105 8.99 0.21 2.80
C ARG A 105 9.06 1.37 3.76
N ASP A 106 10.19 2.05 3.78
CA ASP A 106 10.39 3.30 4.50
C ASP A 106 10.29 4.52 3.58
N GLY A 107 10.30 5.72 4.14
CA GLY A 107 10.31 6.97 3.39
C GLY A 107 8.98 7.70 3.40
N GLU A 108 8.64 8.34 2.29
CA GLU A 108 7.46 9.21 2.17
C GLU A 108 6.12 8.46 2.31
N TYR A 109 6.11 7.16 1.91
CA TYR A 109 4.93 6.30 1.95
C TYR A 109 5.27 5.00 2.69
N PRO A 110 5.40 5.03 4.02
CA PRO A 110 5.74 3.86 4.80
C PRO A 110 4.71 2.75 4.62
N ARG A 111 5.20 1.52 4.45
CA ARG A 111 4.38 0.31 4.40
C ARG A 111 5.09 -0.81 5.14
N PHE A 112 4.36 -1.54 5.93
CA PHE A 112 4.79 -2.75 6.59
C PHE A 112 3.76 -3.84 6.36
N GLN A 113 4.20 -5.01 5.91
CA GLN A 113 3.35 -6.17 5.67
C GLN A 113 4.05 -7.44 6.14
N MET A 114 3.32 -8.29 6.81
CA MET A 114 3.69 -9.67 7.06
C MET A 114 2.64 -10.61 6.47
N LYS A 115 3.09 -11.64 5.77
CA LYS A 115 2.23 -12.60 5.06
C LYS A 115 2.71 -14.03 5.27
N ALA A 116 1.79 -14.88 5.65
CA ALA A 116 1.92 -16.33 5.74
C ALA A 116 0.75 -17.00 5.00
N ASP A 117 0.74 -18.33 4.91
CA ASP A 117 -0.32 -19.08 4.21
C ASP A 117 -1.73 -18.81 4.78
N SER A 118 -1.83 -18.59 6.09
CA SER A 118 -3.11 -18.43 6.79
C SER A 118 -3.39 -17.02 7.30
N LEU A 119 -2.45 -16.11 7.19
CA LEU A 119 -2.56 -14.75 7.74
C LEU A 119 -1.83 -13.75 6.84
N ASN A 120 -2.47 -12.62 6.56
CA ASN A 120 -1.87 -11.47 5.89
C ASN A 120 -2.28 -10.21 6.64
N ALA A 121 -1.32 -9.39 7.04
CA ALA A 121 -1.58 -8.13 7.71
C ALA A 121 -0.68 -7.04 7.16
N VAL A 122 -1.22 -5.86 6.93
CA VAL A 122 -0.54 -4.73 6.30
C VAL A 122 -0.95 -3.41 6.94
N ALA A 123 0.03 -2.54 7.16
CA ALA A 123 -0.17 -1.13 7.50
C ALA A 123 0.54 -0.25 6.48
N SER A 124 -0.10 0.81 6.00
CA SER A 124 0.49 1.76 5.04
C SER A 124 0.03 3.19 5.32
N VAL A 125 0.94 4.15 5.15
CA VAL A 125 0.72 5.56 5.43
C VAL A 125 0.85 6.40 4.18
N ILE A 126 -0.07 7.36 4.00
CA ILE A 126 0.02 8.42 2.99
C ILE A 126 -0.39 9.75 3.65
N GLY A 127 0.56 10.66 3.81
CA GLY A 127 0.32 11.95 4.45
C GLY A 127 -0.16 11.80 5.90
N ASN A 128 -1.33 12.37 6.20
CA ASN A 128 -1.97 12.27 7.51
C ASN A 128 -3.02 11.15 7.61
N THR A 129 -2.93 10.14 6.75
CA THR A 129 -3.84 9.00 6.75
C THR A 129 -3.08 7.67 6.80
N MET A 130 -3.72 6.64 7.31
CA MET A 130 -3.16 5.29 7.41
C MET A 130 -4.26 4.26 7.14
N VAL A 131 -3.93 3.22 6.41
CA VAL A 131 -4.73 2.01 6.29
C VAL A 131 -4.04 0.88 7.03
N TYR A 132 -4.79 0.15 7.85
CA TYR A 132 -4.43 -1.12 8.42
C TYR A 132 -5.44 -2.15 7.94
N ALA A 133 -4.99 -3.29 7.43
CA ALA A 133 -5.87 -4.37 7.02
C ALA A 133 -5.25 -5.73 7.34
N TYR A 134 -6.10 -6.71 7.66
CA TYR A 134 -5.66 -8.08 7.85
C TYR A 134 -6.74 -9.10 7.43
N SER A 135 -6.29 -10.31 7.08
CA SER A 135 -7.18 -11.43 6.80
C SER A 135 -7.75 -12.03 8.08
N THR A 136 -9.05 -12.31 8.10
CA THR A 136 -9.74 -12.97 9.22
C THR A 136 -9.83 -14.49 9.05
N SER A 137 -9.40 -14.98 7.88
CA SER A 137 -9.29 -16.40 7.55
C SER A 137 -8.19 -16.65 6.53
N ALA A 138 -7.78 -17.90 6.33
CA ALA A 138 -6.78 -18.26 5.33
C ALA A 138 -7.23 -17.92 3.90
N SER A 139 -8.53 -18.02 3.59
CA SER A 139 -9.09 -17.62 2.28
C SER A 139 -9.00 -16.11 2.03
N GLY A 140 -8.96 -15.30 3.07
CA GLY A 140 -8.87 -13.84 2.98
C GLY A 140 -7.47 -13.28 2.71
N THR A 141 -6.41 -14.10 2.72
CA THR A 141 -5.03 -13.58 2.58
C THR A 141 -4.79 -12.84 1.26
N GLY A 142 -5.36 -13.32 0.15
CA GLY A 142 -5.32 -12.64 -1.14
C GLY A 142 -6.21 -11.39 -1.19
N ASN A 143 -7.34 -11.43 -0.51
CA ASN A 143 -8.31 -10.33 -0.47
C ASN A 143 -7.71 -9.06 0.17
N VAL A 144 -6.80 -9.21 1.16
CA VAL A 144 -6.08 -8.07 1.76
C VAL A 144 -5.26 -7.32 0.72
N ASP A 145 -4.48 -8.02 -0.11
CA ASP A 145 -3.65 -7.40 -1.14
C ASP A 145 -4.52 -6.69 -2.18
N GLU A 146 -5.60 -7.33 -2.64
CA GLU A 146 -6.53 -6.76 -3.60
C GLU A 146 -7.23 -5.51 -3.04
N PHE A 147 -7.68 -5.57 -1.80
CA PHE A 147 -8.31 -4.42 -1.14
C PHE A 147 -7.34 -3.25 -0.99
N MET A 148 -6.09 -3.51 -0.55
CA MET A 148 -5.06 -2.47 -0.43
C MET A 148 -4.73 -1.80 -1.78
N GLU A 149 -4.74 -2.56 -2.87
CA GLU A 149 -4.57 -2.01 -4.21
C GLU A 149 -5.74 -1.11 -4.61
N LYS A 150 -6.99 -1.52 -4.33
CA LYS A 150 -8.20 -0.73 -4.63
C LYS A 150 -8.23 0.59 -3.86
N VAL A 151 -7.82 0.60 -2.59
CA VAL A 151 -7.73 1.84 -1.79
C VAL A 151 -6.48 2.67 -2.11
N GLY A 152 -5.53 2.14 -2.89
CA GLY A 152 -4.34 2.86 -3.36
C GLY A 152 -3.20 2.97 -2.36
N TYR A 153 -3.13 2.10 -1.36
CA TYR A 153 -2.16 2.09 -0.26
C TYR A 153 -1.11 1.00 -0.34
#